data_22d08d3aaf117494f7689e26cc18e5be
#
_entry.id   22d08d3aaf117494f7689e26cc18e5be
#
_cell.length_a   1.000
_cell.length_b   1.000
_cell.length_c   1.000
_cell.angle_alpha   90.00
_cell.angle_beta   90.00
_cell.angle_gamma   90.00
#
_symmetry.space_group_name_H-M   'P 1'
#
loop_
_entity.id
_entity.type
_entity.pdbx_description
1 polymer ?
#
loop_
_entity_poly.entity_id
_entity_poly.type
_entity_poly.pdbx_seq_one_letter_code
_entity_poly.pdbx_strand_id
1 'polypeptide(L)'
;MSDTRNDLPLGFSAGAAAAGFKKAGRDDLGLIVSDRPAVLAGLFTTNAFKAVPVQVCQQTLREYGTCRAVLANSGQANACTGDEGLENCLETRRMVAALTGLAPHEIMPMSTGVIGDQLKMDRWREAVPSLVESLGSRDAEGFTRAFMTTDAFPKFASITVPLSGGTVRLTGMAKGAGMICPNMATMLAVMLTDADVDRETWQAMFARAVDKTFNRVSVDGDTSTNDTILGLANGASGIRAEGEDAALLEKGLTDILGQISYMLVKDGEGASKVMHITVSGAASDEDACRIARTVGHSQLVKTAIYGQDANWGRIVAAVGRSGAQVDPSRVRLVLCGIERFRDGQPVNGDKEAELSELLKATDIPVEIHMGLGDGCYDLRASDLGHEYVSLNADYRS
;
A
#
# COMPACT_ATOMS: atom_id res chain seq x y z
N MET A 1 20.36 20.30 5.73
CA MET A 1 20.26 18.91 5.31
C MET A 1 20.23 18.08 6.58
N SER A 2 19.07 17.60 7.03
CA SER A 2 18.96 16.73 8.20
C SER A 2 19.63 15.40 7.84
N ASP A 3 20.40 14.86 8.77
CA ASP A 3 21.07 13.55 8.63
C ASP A 3 19.98 12.47 8.50
N THR A 4 19.70 12.03 7.27
CA THR A 4 18.64 11.09 6.90
C THR A 4 18.98 9.63 7.23
N ARG A 5 20.10 9.37 7.92
CA ARG A 5 20.64 8.04 8.15
C ARG A 5 20.00 7.24 9.29
N ASN A 6 18.96 7.74 9.93
CA ASN A 6 18.31 7.01 11.03
C ASN A 6 16.78 7.20 11.01
N ASP A 7 16.13 6.80 9.92
CA ASP A 7 14.68 6.92 9.76
C ASP A 7 13.89 5.78 10.43
N LEU A 8 14.57 4.80 11.01
CA LEU A 8 13.93 3.70 11.74
C LEU A 8 13.61 4.12 13.18
N PRO A 9 12.47 3.67 13.76
CA PRO A 9 12.17 3.86 15.17
C PRO A 9 13.20 3.15 16.07
N LEU A 10 13.29 3.56 17.34
CA LEU A 10 14.18 2.97 18.30
C LEU A 10 14.00 1.44 18.39
N GLY A 11 15.11 0.70 18.53
CA GLY A 11 15.11 -0.74 18.65
C GLY A 11 14.91 -1.52 17.34
N PHE A 12 14.74 -0.84 16.19
CA PHE A 12 14.72 -1.49 14.89
C PHE A 12 16.03 -1.33 14.12
N SER A 13 16.41 -2.36 13.40
CA SER A 13 17.51 -2.37 12.45
C SER A 13 17.10 -3.03 11.15
N ALA A 14 17.67 -2.57 10.03
CA ALA A 14 17.40 -3.10 8.70
C ALA A 14 18.69 -3.60 8.02
N GLY A 15 18.54 -4.63 7.20
CA GLY A 15 19.57 -5.20 6.34
C GLY A 15 19.01 -5.53 4.96
N ALA A 16 19.87 -5.63 3.96
CA ALA A 16 19.51 -6.05 2.62
C ALA A 16 20.66 -6.81 1.96
N ALA A 17 20.34 -7.74 1.07
CA ALA A 17 21.32 -8.53 0.32
C ALA A 17 20.79 -8.87 -1.08
N ALA A 18 21.70 -9.14 -2.00
CA ALA A 18 21.41 -9.64 -3.33
C ALA A 18 21.52 -11.17 -3.36
N ALA A 19 20.37 -11.87 -3.49
CA ALA A 19 20.33 -13.31 -3.71
C ALA A 19 20.33 -13.68 -5.21
N GLY A 20 20.20 -12.68 -6.09
CA GLY A 20 20.15 -12.89 -7.53
C GLY A 20 18.84 -13.49 -8.01
N PHE A 21 17.74 -13.23 -7.33
CA PHE A 21 16.40 -13.61 -7.81
C PHE A 21 15.98 -12.77 -9.02
N LYS A 22 16.52 -11.56 -9.10
CA LYS A 22 16.35 -10.60 -10.20
C LYS A 22 17.67 -10.40 -10.99
N LYS A 23 17.83 -9.20 -11.58
CA LYS A 23 19.06 -8.80 -12.27
C LYS A 23 20.24 -8.72 -11.29
N ALA A 24 21.40 -9.18 -11.74
CA ALA A 24 22.61 -9.21 -10.93
C ALA A 24 22.96 -7.86 -10.30
N GLY A 25 23.39 -7.87 -9.05
CA GLY A 25 23.91 -6.71 -8.32
C GLY A 25 22.83 -5.81 -7.68
N ARG A 26 21.55 -6.19 -7.70
CA ARG A 26 20.45 -5.49 -7.02
C ARG A 26 20.03 -6.28 -5.79
N ASP A 27 19.91 -5.60 -4.64
CA ASP A 27 19.32 -6.22 -3.44
C ASP A 27 17.90 -6.72 -3.75
N ASP A 28 17.60 -7.95 -3.37
CA ASP A 28 16.31 -8.63 -3.57
C ASP A 28 15.85 -9.44 -2.35
N LEU A 29 16.63 -9.35 -1.26
CA LEU A 29 16.29 -9.76 0.09
C LEU A 29 16.40 -8.58 1.04
N GLY A 30 15.40 -8.40 1.90
CA GLY A 30 15.37 -7.41 2.97
C GLY A 30 15.01 -8.05 4.32
N LEU A 31 15.64 -7.57 5.38
CA LEU A 31 15.37 -8.02 6.74
C LEU A 31 15.27 -6.80 7.66
N ILE A 32 14.16 -6.74 8.42
CA ILE A 32 14.01 -5.84 9.57
C ILE A 32 14.01 -6.69 10.82
N VAL A 33 14.73 -6.26 11.84
CA VAL A 33 14.75 -6.91 13.16
C VAL A 33 14.47 -5.88 14.24
N SER A 34 13.60 -6.25 15.19
CA SER A 34 13.42 -5.56 16.47
C SER A 34 14.28 -6.22 17.56
N ASP A 35 14.95 -5.41 18.38
CA ASP A 35 15.76 -5.89 19.51
C ASP A 35 14.92 -6.55 20.62
N ARG A 36 13.60 -6.39 20.57
CA ARG A 36 12.60 -6.91 21.51
C ARG A 36 11.33 -7.34 20.80
N PRO A 37 10.43 -8.14 21.46
CA PRO A 37 9.13 -8.46 20.88
C PRO A 37 8.33 -7.19 20.57
N ALA A 38 7.80 -7.11 19.35
CA ALA A 38 6.91 -6.03 18.91
C ALA A 38 5.48 -6.56 18.83
N VAL A 39 4.53 -5.76 19.30
CA VAL A 39 3.10 -6.02 19.09
C VAL A 39 2.82 -5.96 17.59
N LEU A 40 2.18 -7.01 17.07
CA LEU A 40 1.94 -7.19 15.65
C LEU A 40 0.48 -6.86 15.30
N ALA A 41 0.31 -5.96 14.35
CA ALA A 41 -0.92 -5.78 13.58
C ALA A 41 -0.69 -6.27 12.14
N GLY A 42 -1.73 -6.76 11.48
CA GLY A 42 -1.59 -7.23 10.11
C GLY A 42 -2.92 -7.25 9.36
N LEU A 43 -2.86 -6.85 8.10
CA LEU A 43 -3.96 -6.91 7.16
C LEU A 43 -3.45 -7.59 5.88
N PHE A 44 -4.32 -8.38 5.24
CA PHE A 44 -3.89 -9.32 4.21
C PHE A 44 -4.89 -9.36 3.06
N THR A 45 -4.44 -9.78 1.88
CA THR A 45 -5.28 -9.92 0.69
C THR A 45 -6.55 -10.73 0.94
N THR A 46 -7.64 -10.29 0.31
CA THR A 46 -8.91 -11.03 0.24
C THR A 46 -8.96 -11.98 -0.96
N ASN A 47 -7.92 -11.99 -1.82
CA ASN A 47 -7.83 -12.92 -2.95
C ASN A 47 -7.95 -14.36 -2.46
N ALA A 48 -8.74 -15.18 -3.16
CA ALA A 48 -8.92 -16.59 -2.81
C ALA A 48 -7.62 -17.41 -2.97
N PHE A 49 -6.74 -17.03 -3.90
CA PHE A 49 -5.43 -17.65 -4.14
C PHE A 49 -4.33 -17.00 -3.29
N LYS A 50 -4.52 -17.01 -1.97
CA LYS A 50 -3.54 -16.43 -1.05
C LYS A 50 -2.19 -17.13 -1.16
N ALA A 51 -1.14 -16.33 -1.34
CA ALA A 51 0.23 -16.81 -1.32
C ALA A 51 0.60 -17.44 0.04
N VAL A 52 1.56 -18.35 0.02
CA VAL A 52 2.03 -19.03 1.23
C VAL A 52 2.50 -18.06 2.33
N PRO A 53 3.31 -17.01 2.04
CA PRO A 53 3.71 -16.04 3.07
C PRO A 53 2.52 -15.38 3.76
N VAL A 54 1.45 -15.08 3.02
CA VAL A 54 0.22 -14.51 3.58
C VAL A 54 -0.42 -15.46 4.60
N GLN A 55 -0.55 -16.75 4.24
CA GLN A 55 -1.13 -17.77 5.12
C GLN A 55 -0.30 -17.94 6.40
N VAL A 56 1.03 -17.99 6.28
CA VAL A 56 1.97 -18.10 7.40
C VAL A 56 1.87 -16.86 8.31
N CYS A 57 1.81 -15.66 7.75
CA CYS A 57 1.64 -14.43 8.51
C CYS A 57 0.29 -14.39 9.25
N GLN A 58 -0.81 -14.78 8.59
CA GLN A 58 -2.13 -14.85 9.21
C GLN A 58 -2.16 -15.83 10.39
N GLN A 59 -1.51 -16.98 10.24
CA GLN A 59 -1.39 -17.97 11.33
C GLN A 59 -0.58 -17.40 12.49
N THR A 60 0.59 -16.84 12.23
CA THR A 60 1.46 -16.23 13.25
C THR A 60 0.74 -15.12 14.02
N LEU A 61 0.01 -14.23 13.32
CA LEU A 61 -0.75 -13.15 13.96
C LEU A 61 -1.83 -13.69 14.90
N ARG A 62 -2.54 -14.76 14.51
CA ARG A 62 -3.58 -15.37 15.34
C ARG A 62 -3.00 -16.04 16.59
N GLU A 63 -1.93 -16.82 16.41
CA GLU A 63 -1.37 -17.66 17.46
C GLU A 63 -0.54 -16.87 18.48
N TYR A 64 0.25 -15.90 18.02
CA TYR A 64 1.22 -15.20 18.86
C TYR A 64 0.90 -13.71 19.09
N GLY A 65 0.48 -12.98 18.05
CA GLY A 65 0.18 -11.54 18.11
C GLY A 65 1.39 -10.65 18.35
N THR A 66 2.58 -11.22 18.34
CA THR A 66 3.87 -10.51 18.39
C THR A 66 4.83 -11.10 17.38
N CYS A 67 5.82 -10.30 16.96
CA CYS A 67 6.96 -10.77 16.16
C CYS A 67 8.21 -9.94 16.48
N ARG A 68 9.35 -10.33 15.90
CA ARG A 68 10.61 -9.60 16.04
C ARG A 68 11.28 -9.30 14.71
N ALA A 69 10.83 -9.91 13.61
CA ALA A 69 11.45 -9.67 12.32
C ALA A 69 10.43 -9.69 11.16
N VAL A 70 10.76 -8.97 10.09
CA VAL A 70 10.11 -9.05 8.78
C VAL A 70 11.17 -9.45 7.76
N LEU A 71 10.95 -10.57 7.08
CA LEU A 71 11.80 -11.09 6.02
C LEU A 71 11.10 -10.91 4.68
N ALA A 72 11.60 -10.01 3.85
CA ALA A 72 11.00 -9.70 2.56
C ALA A 72 11.87 -10.17 1.39
N ASN A 73 11.26 -10.72 0.34
CA ASN A 73 11.96 -10.99 -0.92
C ASN A 73 11.18 -10.47 -2.12
N SER A 74 11.93 -10.19 -3.19
CA SER A 74 11.36 -9.88 -4.50
C SER A 74 11.85 -10.85 -5.57
N GLY A 75 11.06 -10.97 -6.66
CA GLY A 75 11.34 -11.87 -7.78
C GLY A 75 10.66 -13.25 -7.70
N GLN A 76 10.14 -13.63 -6.54
CA GLN A 76 9.47 -14.91 -6.31
C GLN A 76 8.28 -14.67 -5.37
N ALA A 77 7.05 -14.85 -5.86
CA ALA A 77 5.83 -14.59 -5.09
C ALA A 77 5.52 -15.68 -4.05
N ASN A 78 5.97 -16.90 -4.29
CA ASN A 78 5.58 -18.09 -3.54
C ASN A 78 4.04 -18.23 -3.42
N ALA A 79 3.37 -17.99 -4.53
CA ALA A 79 1.92 -18.14 -4.70
C ALA A 79 1.63 -19.29 -5.63
N CYS A 80 0.58 -20.08 -5.37
CA CYS A 80 0.22 -21.27 -6.12
C CYS A 80 1.35 -22.32 -6.21
N THR A 81 2.12 -22.48 -5.14
CA THR A 81 3.32 -23.36 -5.08
C THR A 81 3.11 -24.64 -4.25
N GLY A 82 1.90 -24.85 -3.74
CA GLY A 82 1.52 -26.06 -3.01
C GLY A 82 2.30 -26.27 -1.71
N ASP A 83 2.36 -27.52 -1.26
CA ASP A 83 3.01 -27.90 0.00
C ASP A 83 4.52 -27.64 -0.01
N GLU A 84 5.18 -27.81 -1.16
CA GLU A 84 6.59 -27.48 -1.34
C GLU A 84 6.86 -25.99 -1.07
N GLY A 85 5.98 -25.11 -1.56
CA GLY A 85 6.08 -23.67 -1.30
C GLY A 85 5.92 -23.34 0.19
N LEU A 86 5.05 -24.06 0.91
CA LEU A 86 4.91 -23.93 2.35
C LEU A 86 6.19 -24.35 3.08
N GLU A 87 6.73 -25.52 2.79
CA GLU A 87 7.95 -25.99 3.43
C GLU A 87 9.13 -25.06 3.14
N ASN A 88 9.27 -24.60 1.90
CA ASN A 88 10.29 -23.64 1.51
C ASN A 88 10.15 -22.31 2.28
N CYS A 89 8.93 -21.79 2.44
CA CYS A 89 8.68 -20.58 3.24
C CYS A 89 9.08 -20.77 4.71
N LEU A 90 8.73 -21.91 5.31
CA LEU A 90 9.10 -22.23 6.68
C LEU A 90 10.62 -22.41 6.83
N GLU A 91 11.29 -22.97 5.82
CA GLU A 91 12.73 -23.11 5.79
C GLU A 91 13.46 -21.76 5.73
N THR A 92 12.98 -20.79 4.93
CA THR A 92 13.59 -19.44 4.93
C THR A 92 13.54 -18.79 6.31
N ARG A 93 12.45 -18.99 7.07
CA ARG A 93 12.32 -18.52 8.47
C ARG A 93 13.34 -19.21 9.38
N ARG A 94 13.53 -20.55 9.25
CA ARG A 94 14.50 -21.31 10.03
C ARG A 94 15.94 -20.86 9.76
N MET A 95 16.29 -20.59 8.50
CA MET A 95 17.61 -20.09 8.13
C MET A 95 17.94 -18.77 8.82
N VAL A 96 17.01 -17.79 8.77
CA VAL A 96 17.20 -16.50 9.45
C VAL A 96 17.22 -16.68 10.97
N ALA A 97 16.32 -17.49 11.52
CA ALA A 97 16.23 -17.77 12.95
C ALA A 97 17.55 -18.34 13.51
N ALA A 98 18.17 -19.27 12.78
CA ALA A 98 19.44 -19.90 13.19
C ALA A 98 20.60 -18.90 13.32
N LEU A 99 20.61 -17.83 12.53
CA LEU A 99 21.68 -16.82 12.53
C LEU A 99 21.38 -15.62 13.43
N THR A 100 20.10 -15.33 13.69
CA THR A 100 19.68 -14.19 14.52
C THR A 100 19.40 -14.56 15.97
N GLY A 101 19.28 -15.85 16.28
CA GLY A 101 18.85 -16.34 17.60
C GLY A 101 17.35 -16.13 17.88
N LEU A 102 16.57 -15.76 16.88
CA LEU A 102 15.11 -15.64 16.97
C LEU A 102 14.44 -17.01 16.85
N ALA A 103 13.21 -17.13 17.36
CA ALA A 103 12.39 -18.29 17.03
C ALA A 103 11.78 -18.14 15.62
N PRO A 104 11.62 -19.21 14.84
CA PRO A 104 11.07 -19.09 13.48
C PRO A 104 9.70 -18.39 13.41
N HIS A 105 8.85 -18.55 14.42
CA HIS A 105 7.54 -17.89 14.48
C HIS A 105 7.61 -16.37 14.74
N GLU A 106 8.75 -15.85 15.21
CA GLU A 106 8.96 -14.41 15.39
C GLU A 106 9.30 -13.69 14.07
N ILE A 107 9.45 -14.42 12.94
CA ILE A 107 9.84 -13.87 11.65
C ILE A 107 8.64 -13.89 10.70
N MET A 108 8.20 -12.72 10.23
CA MET A 108 7.09 -12.54 9.31
C MET A 108 7.60 -12.56 7.87
N PRO A 109 7.25 -13.57 7.04
CA PRO A 109 7.70 -13.63 5.65
C PRO A 109 6.82 -12.75 4.75
N MET A 110 7.43 -12.06 3.80
CA MET A 110 6.74 -11.28 2.76
C MET A 110 7.42 -11.56 1.42
N SER A 111 6.66 -11.97 0.41
CA SER A 111 7.20 -12.30 -0.92
C SER A 111 6.45 -11.58 -2.03
N THR A 112 7.15 -11.22 -3.11
CA THR A 112 6.56 -10.65 -4.32
C THR A 112 7.35 -11.08 -5.55
N GLY A 113 6.70 -11.17 -6.70
CA GLY A 113 7.31 -11.56 -7.98
C GLY A 113 6.45 -12.53 -8.75
N VAL A 114 7.07 -13.48 -9.46
CA VAL A 114 6.38 -14.41 -10.33
C VAL A 114 5.51 -15.39 -9.54
N ILE A 115 4.25 -15.53 -9.95
CA ILE A 115 3.27 -16.50 -9.43
C ILE A 115 3.57 -17.87 -10.05
N GLY A 116 3.52 -18.95 -9.26
CA GLY A 116 3.71 -20.33 -9.68
C GLY A 116 5.17 -20.81 -9.66
N ASP A 117 6.15 -19.92 -9.50
CA ASP A 117 7.55 -20.30 -9.39
C ASP A 117 7.90 -20.67 -7.94
N GLN A 118 8.60 -21.80 -7.75
CA GLN A 118 9.15 -22.22 -6.45
C GLN A 118 10.28 -21.29 -5.98
N LEU A 119 10.45 -21.17 -4.67
CA LEU A 119 11.59 -20.45 -4.08
C LEU A 119 12.90 -21.12 -4.47
N LYS A 120 13.88 -20.35 -4.95
CA LYS A 120 15.22 -20.84 -5.35
C LYS A 120 16.07 -21.08 -4.11
N MET A 121 15.83 -22.17 -3.38
CA MET A 121 16.34 -22.41 -2.04
C MET A 121 17.88 -22.43 -1.95
N ASP A 122 18.59 -22.83 -3.01
CA ASP A 122 20.06 -22.76 -3.01
C ASP A 122 20.56 -21.32 -2.90
N ARG A 123 19.95 -20.41 -3.65
CA ARG A 123 20.27 -18.96 -3.56
C ARG A 123 19.90 -18.36 -2.21
N TRP A 124 18.80 -18.83 -1.59
CA TRP A 124 18.45 -18.45 -0.24
C TRP A 124 19.54 -18.85 0.76
N ARG A 125 20.04 -20.11 0.68
CA ARG A 125 21.11 -20.61 1.57
C ARG A 125 22.40 -19.81 1.43
N GLU A 126 22.74 -19.41 0.22
CA GLU A 126 23.93 -18.59 -0.07
C GLU A 126 23.80 -17.14 0.43
N ALA A 127 22.62 -16.53 0.33
CA ALA A 127 22.42 -15.11 0.58
C ALA A 127 22.04 -14.77 2.03
N VAL A 128 21.38 -15.67 2.77
CA VAL A 128 20.90 -15.39 4.14
C VAL A 128 22.03 -15.03 5.10
N PRO A 129 23.24 -15.62 5.07
CA PRO A 129 24.35 -15.17 5.92
C PRO A 129 24.72 -13.69 5.72
N SER A 130 24.90 -13.26 4.47
CA SER A 130 25.22 -11.87 4.15
C SER A 130 24.05 -10.91 4.45
N LEU A 131 22.81 -11.37 4.33
CA LEU A 131 21.63 -10.60 4.74
C LEU A 131 21.66 -10.29 6.24
N VAL A 132 21.93 -11.29 7.06
CA VAL A 132 21.99 -11.11 8.54
C VAL A 132 23.20 -10.26 8.93
N GLU A 133 24.36 -10.44 8.31
CA GLU A 133 25.55 -9.61 8.52
C GLU A 133 25.30 -8.14 8.17
N SER A 134 24.41 -7.86 7.22
CA SER A 134 24.07 -6.50 6.79
C SER A 134 23.15 -5.75 7.76
N LEU A 135 22.64 -6.37 8.82
CA LEU A 135 21.76 -5.71 9.79
C LEU A 135 22.45 -4.48 10.40
N GLY A 136 21.70 -3.36 10.44
CA GLY A 136 22.21 -2.06 10.88
C GLY A 136 22.96 -1.29 9.82
N SER A 137 23.21 -1.86 8.62
CA SER A 137 23.87 -1.17 7.49
C SER A 137 22.88 -0.53 6.50
N ARG A 138 21.59 -0.71 6.70
CA ARG A 138 20.51 -0.16 5.85
C ARG A 138 19.54 0.65 6.70
N ASP A 139 18.94 1.64 6.05
CA ASP A 139 17.83 2.44 6.51
C ASP A 139 16.49 1.94 5.92
N ALA A 140 15.42 2.70 6.12
CA ALA A 140 14.11 2.40 5.56
C ALA A 140 14.12 2.35 4.02
N GLU A 141 14.87 3.24 3.37
CA GLU A 141 15.02 3.26 1.92
C GLU A 141 15.72 1.99 1.42
N GLY A 142 16.83 1.60 2.05
CA GLY A 142 17.60 0.42 1.68
C GLY A 142 16.79 -0.87 1.78
N PHE A 143 16.01 -1.04 2.85
CA PHE A 143 15.06 -2.16 2.98
C PHE A 143 13.98 -2.09 1.89
N THR A 144 13.40 -0.90 1.63
CA THR A 144 12.36 -0.74 0.61
C THR A 144 12.85 -1.16 -0.77
N ARG A 145 14.05 -0.77 -1.15
CA ARG A 145 14.67 -1.13 -2.44
C ARG A 145 14.80 -2.64 -2.64
N ALA A 146 14.99 -3.42 -1.58
CA ALA A 146 15.17 -4.87 -1.66
C ALA A 146 13.89 -5.61 -2.08
N PHE A 147 12.71 -5.09 -1.75
CA PHE A 147 11.46 -5.77 -2.14
C PHE A 147 10.65 -5.06 -3.24
N MET A 148 11.15 -3.98 -3.83
CA MET A 148 10.60 -3.39 -5.06
C MET A 148 10.62 -4.36 -6.23
N THR A 149 9.67 -4.21 -7.17
CA THR A 149 9.61 -4.99 -8.42
C THR A 149 9.69 -4.09 -9.66
N THR A 150 8.57 -3.63 -10.17
CA THR A 150 8.43 -2.69 -11.28
C THR A 150 8.45 -1.23 -10.83
N ASP A 151 8.55 -1.01 -9.54
CA ASP A 151 8.57 0.31 -8.91
C ASP A 151 9.68 1.19 -9.47
N ALA A 152 9.37 2.45 -9.82
CA ALA A 152 10.35 3.42 -10.32
C ALA A 152 11.14 4.08 -9.16
N PHE A 153 10.52 4.21 -7.98
CA PHE A 153 11.18 4.78 -6.80
C PHE A 153 10.73 4.09 -5.50
N PRO A 154 11.58 4.09 -4.45
CA PRO A 154 11.24 3.54 -3.15
C PRO A 154 10.19 4.40 -2.45
N LYS A 155 9.18 3.73 -1.87
CA LYS A 155 8.07 4.38 -1.16
C LYS A 155 8.28 4.20 0.33
N PHE A 156 8.79 5.21 0.99
CA PHE A 156 8.95 5.25 2.44
C PHE A 156 8.70 6.66 2.96
N ALA A 157 8.32 6.74 4.22
CA ALA A 157 8.16 7.99 4.95
C ALA A 157 8.45 7.74 6.43
N SER A 158 8.95 8.77 7.11
CA SER A 158 9.16 8.75 8.56
C SER A 158 8.67 10.05 9.17
N ILE A 159 7.90 9.94 10.24
CA ILE A 159 7.40 11.08 11.00
C ILE A 159 7.61 10.86 12.49
N THR A 160 7.64 11.94 13.24
CA THR A 160 7.62 11.93 14.70
C THR A 160 6.27 12.41 15.20
N VAL A 161 5.72 11.73 16.21
CA VAL A 161 4.44 12.06 16.83
C VAL A 161 4.70 12.49 18.28
N PRO A 162 4.40 13.74 18.65
CA PRO A 162 4.48 14.18 20.04
C PRO A 162 3.32 13.58 20.83
N LEU A 163 3.64 12.90 21.93
CA LEU A 163 2.71 12.36 22.91
C LEU A 163 3.00 12.99 24.27
N SER A 164 2.14 12.83 25.25
CA SER A 164 2.28 13.44 26.59
C SER A 164 3.59 13.02 27.29
N GLY A 165 4.05 11.78 27.09
CA GLY A 165 5.29 11.25 27.65
C GLY A 165 6.56 11.55 26.86
N GLY A 166 6.47 12.21 25.70
CA GLY A 166 7.60 12.50 24.80
C GLY A 166 7.25 12.26 23.33
N THR A 167 8.26 11.97 22.52
CA THR A 167 8.07 11.82 21.07
C THR A 167 8.32 10.38 20.64
N VAL A 168 7.41 9.80 19.88
CA VAL A 168 7.57 8.50 19.24
C VAL A 168 7.78 8.67 17.73
N ARG A 169 8.38 7.66 17.08
CA ARG A 169 8.60 7.65 15.65
C ARG A 169 7.66 6.64 14.97
N LEU A 170 7.16 7.01 13.82
CA LEU A 170 6.50 6.14 12.86
C LEU A 170 7.32 6.12 11.57
N THR A 171 7.64 4.94 11.06
CA THR A 171 8.32 4.76 9.77
C THR A 171 7.59 3.72 8.95
N GLY A 172 7.15 4.11 7.76
CA GLY A 172 6.45 3.25 6.83
C GLY A 172 7.24 3.03 5.56
N MET A 173 7.16 1.82 5.04
CA MET A 173 7.82 1.36 3.81
C MET A 173 6.83 0.54 2.99
N ALA A 174 6.80 0.76 1.68
CA ALA A 174 5.95 -0.02 0.79
C ALA A 174 6.56 -0.21 -0.60
N LYS A 175 6.10 -1.24 -1.30
CA LYS A 175 6.34 -1.47 -2.72
C LYS A 175 5.01 -1.74 -3.42
N GLY A 176 4.96 -1.40 -4.68
CA GLY A 176 3.86 -1.71 -5.60
C GLY A 176 3.70 -0.63 -6.65
N ALA A 177 3.51 -1.04 -7.91
CA ALA A 177 3.27 -0.16 -9.05
C ALA A 177 2.21 -0.74 -10.01
N GLY A 178 2.04 -2.06 -10.07
CA GLY A 178 0.98 -2.77 -10.80
C GLY A 178 0.25 -3.78 -9.93
N MET A 179 -0.89 -4.28 -10.42
CA MET A 179 -1.83 -5.14 -9.68
C MET A 179 -2.26 -4.46 -8.37
N ILE A 180 -2.72 -3.18 -8.44
CA ILE A 180 -3.08 -2.35 -7.28
C ILE A 180 -4.56 -1.97 -7.32
N CYS A 181 -5.37 -2.72 -6.58
CA CYS A 181 -6.73 -2.39 -6.23
C CYS A 181 -7.08 -2.97 -4.86
N PRO A 182 -6.77 -2.27 -3.79
CA PRO A 182 -7.01 -2.77 -2.47
C PRO A 182 -8.51 -2.86 -2.14
N ASN A 183 -8.94 -4.09 -1.91
CA ASN A 183 -9.99 -4.39 -0.96
C ASN A 183 -9.31 -5.21 0.14
N MET A 184 -8.40 -4.54 0.89
CA MET A 184 -7.31 -5.08 1.68
C MET A 184 -6.11 -5.53 0.82
N ALA A 185 -5.58 -4.58 0.02
CA ALA A 185 -4.21 -4.39 -0.46
C ALA A 185 -3.73 -5.16 -1.70
N THR A 186 -3.05 -4.44 -2.63
CA THR A 186 -2.13 -5.04 -3.62
C THR A 186 -0.75 -4.43 -3.45
N MET A 187 -0.07 -4.81 -2.35
CA MET A 187 1.27 -4.31 -2.05
C MET A 187 1.89 -5.08 -0.89
N LEU A 188 3.18 -4.92 -0.73
CA LEU A 188 3.83 -5.24 0.53
C LEU A 188 4.14 -3.92 1.25
N ALA A 189 3.70 -3.81 2.50
CA ALA A 189 4.00 -2.65 3.32
C ALA A 189 4.35 -3.05 4.75
N VAL A 190 5.27 -2.30 5.35
CA VAL A 190 5.69 -2.45 6.74
C VAL A 190 5.61 -1.10 7.41
N MET A 191 4.94 -1.05 8.56
CA MET A 191 4.87 0.11 9.43
C MET A 191 5.53 -0.22 10.76
N LEU A 192 6.47 0.60 11.20
CA LEU A 192 7.21 0.44 12.44
C LEU A 192 6.93 1.63 13.37
N THR A 193 6.86 1.35 14.67
CA THR A 193 6.87 2.40 15.70
C THR A 193 7.57 1.92 16.97
N ASP A 194 8.21 2.84 17.67
CA ASP A 194 8.79 2.62 19.00
C ASP A 194 7.80 2.96 20.15
N ALA A 195 6.56 3.33 19.84
CA ALA A 195 5.51 3.54 20.83
C ALA A 195 5.17 2.23 21.58
N ASP A 196 4.89 2.34 22.87
CA ASP A 196 4.28 1.27 23.66
C ASP A 196 2.76 1.35 23.51
N VAL A 197 2.16 0.32 22.93
CA VAL A 197 0.70 0.24 22.70
C VAL A 197 0.25 -1.21 22.88
N ASP A 198 -0.92 -1.42 23.50
CA ASP A 198 -1.47 -2.77 23.64
C ASP A 198 -1.96 -3.35 22.31
N ARG A 199 -2.08 -4.68 22.27
CA ARG A 199 -2.40 -5.43 21.05
C ARG A 199 -3.74 -5.04 20.43
N GLU A 200 -4.78 -4.90 21.24
CA GLU A 200 -6.14 -4.64 20.76
C GLU A 200 -6.23 -3.23 20.17
N THR A 201 -5.67 -2.25 20.89
CA THR A 201 -5.60 -0.86 20.44
C THR A 201 -4.79 -0.74 19.17
N TRP A 202 -3.59 -1.38 19.10
CA TRP A 202 -2.75 -1.33 17.91
C TRP A 202 -3.43 -1.93 16.69
N GLN A 203 -4.01 -3.14 16.82
CA GLN A 203 -4.73 -3.78 15.70
C GLN A 203 -5.93 -2.95 15.23
N ALA A 204 -6.70 -2.37 16.16
CA ALA A 204 -7.88 -1.59 15.83
C ALA A 204 -7.52 -0.28 15.12
N MET A 205 -6.56 0.51 15.65
CA MET A 205 -6.13 1.75 15.00
C MET A 205 -5.47 1.51 13.66
N PHE A 206 -4.69 0.42 13.54
CA PHE A 206 -4.04 0.03 12.30
C PHE A 206 -5.07 -0.30 11.21
N ALA A 207 -6.09 -1.07 11.55
CA ALA A 207 -7.18 -1.41 10.63
C ALA A 207 -7.93 -0.15 10.14
N ARG A 208 -8.28 0.77 11.06
CA ARG A 208 -8.96 2.04 10.70
C ARG A 208 -8.09 2.94 9.83
N ALA A 209 -6.80 3.04 10.13
CA ALA A 209 -5.87 3.87 9.35
C ALA A 209 -5.68 3.31 7.93
N VAL A 210 -5.53 1.98 7.78
CA VAL A 210 -5.43 1.31 6.48
C VAL A 210 -6.73 1.47 5.67
N ASP A 211 -7.89 1.36 6.30
CA ASP A 211 -9.17 1.55 5.63
C ASP A 211 -9.35 2.95 5.04
N LYS A 212 -8.85 3.96 5.74
CA LYS A 212 -8.89 5.37 5.29
C LYS A 212 -7.84 5.72 4.25
N THR A 213 -6.86 4.85 3.99
CA THR A 213 -5.68 5.17 3.17
C THR A 213 -5.43 4.14 2.08
N PHE A 214 -4.87 2.99 2.42
CA PHE A 214 -4.50 1.95 1.46
C PHE A 214 -5.72 1.29 0.79
N ASN A 215 -6.86 1.19 1.46
CA ASN A 215 -8.10 0.70 0.84
C ASN A 215 -8.77 1.72 -0.10
N ARG A 216 -8.20 2.92 -0.19
CA ARG A 216 -8.73 4.02 -1.00
C ARG A 216 -7.81 4.41 -2.14
N VAL A 217 -7.13 3.42 -2.73
CA VAL A 217 -6.29 3.63 -3.93
C VAL A 217 -6.58 2.57 -5.01
N SER A 218 -6.26 2.87 -6.26
CA SER A 218 -6.31 1.91 -7.36
C SER A 218 -5.36 2.31 -8.49
N VAL A 219 -4.67 1.34 -9.08
CA VAL A 219 -3.92 1.52 -10.33
C VAL A 219 -4.66 0.86 -11.49
N ASP A 220 -4.97 -0.42 -11.41
CA ASP A 220 -5.50 -1.22 -12.53
C ASP A 220 -6.78 -2.00 -12.21
N GLY A 221 -7.22 -1.99 -10.95
CA GLY A 221 -8.41 -2.71 -10.52
C GLY A 221 -8.19 -4.16 -10.16
N ASP A 222 -6.95 -4.68 -10.23
CA ASP A 222 -6.60 -6.06 -9.92
C ASP A 222 -6.06 -6.22 -8.50
N THR A 223 -6.47 -7.32 -7.82
CA THR A 223 -6.05 -7.65 -6.44
C THR A 223 -5.05 -8.81 -6.46
N SER A 224 -3.87 -8.61 -5.86
CA SER A 224 -2.79 -9.60 -5.82
C SER A 224 -3.06 -10.76 -4.85
N THR A 225 -2.32 -11.84 -5.05
CA THR A 225 -2.26 -13.00 -4.17
C THR A 225 -1.43 -12.78 -2.90
N ASN A 226 -0.57 -11.75 -2.87
CA ASN A 226 0.50 -11.59 -1.88
C ASN A 226 0.32 -10.44 -0.90
N ASP A 227 -0.73 -9.64 -1.06
CA ASP A 227 -0.86 -8.39 -0.34
C ASP A 227 -0.80 -8.56 1.16
N THR A 228 0.11 -7.82 1.75
CA THR A 228 0.40 -7.87 3.17
C THR A 228 0.83 -6.50 3.66
N ILE A 229 0.13 -5.98 4.66
CA ILE A 229 0.58 -4.82 5.42
C ILE A 229 0.75 -5.20 6.89
N LEU A 230 1.97 -5.03 7.41
CA LEU A 230 2.33 -5.36 8.78
C LEU A 230 2.63 -4.11 9.57
N GLY A 231 2.12 -4.02 10.78
CA GLY A 231 2.41 -2.96 11.74
C GLY A 231 3.11 -3.55 12.97
N LEU A 232 4.31 -3.06 13.29
CA LEU A 232 5.11 -3.51 14.42
C LEU A 232 5.31 -2.36 15.42
N ALA A 233 4.86 -2.54 16.65
CA ALA A 233 5.07 -1.59 17.75
C ALA A 233 5.91 -2.27 18.85
N ASN A 234 7.17 -1.83 19.01
CA ASN A 234 8.10 -2.51 19.92
C ASN A 234 8.24 -1.88 21.31
N GLY A 235 7.65 -0.71 21.54
CA GLY A 235 7.68 -0.03 22.85
C GLY A 235 9.06 0.47 23.27
N ALA A 236 10.03 0.55 22.37
CA ALA A 236 11.41 0.88 22.72
C ALA A 236 11.59 2.30 23.25
N SER A 237 10.70 3.24 22.92
CA SER A 237 10.70 4.59 23.46
C SER A 237 10.32 4.64 24.96
N GLY A 238 9.62 3.61 25.47
CA GLY A 238 9.01 3.61 26.80
C GLY A 238 7.81 4.56 26.92
N ILE A 239 7.37 5.17 25.83
CA ILE A 239 6.25 6.11 25.80
C ILE A 239 4.98 5.36 25.46
N ARG A 240 4.06 5.32 26.42
CA ARG A 240 2.79 4.61 26.28
C ARG A 240 1.75 5.48 25.58
N ALA A 241 1.09 4.89 24.57
CA ALA A 241 0.03 5.55 23.82
C ALA A 241 -1.35 5.05 24.31
N GLU A 242 -1.99 5.80 25.20
CA GLU A 242 -3.32 5.53 25.74
C GLU A 242 -4.20 6.79 25.65
N GLY A 243 -5.52 6.64 25.66
CA GLY A 243 -6.46 7.76 25.66
C GLY A 243 -6.21 8.74 24.51
N GLU A 244 -5.93 10.01 24.83
CA GLU A 244 -5.66 11.05 23.83
C GLU A 244 -4.36 10.78 23.04
N ASP A 245 -3.34 10.22 23.67
CA ASP A 245 -2.09 9.84 23.00
C ASP A 245 -2.30 8.72 21.98
N ALA A 246 -3.22 7.78 22.23
CA ALA A 246 -3.59 6.78 21.23
C ALA A 246 -4.27 7.42 20.02
N ALA A 247 -5.11 8.44 20.23
CA ALA A 247 -5.74 9.17 19.11
C ALA A 247 -4.72 9.98 18.30
N LEU A 248 -3.72 10.57 18.95
CA LEU A 248 -2.60 11.27 18.28
C LEU A 248 -1.74 10.28 17.47
N LEU A 249 -1.44 9.12 18.04
CA LEU A 249 -0.70 8.06 17.34
C LEU A 249 -1.49 7.55 16.12
N GLU A 250 -2.81 7.30 16.25
CA GLU A 250 -3.67 6.89 15.14
C GLU A 250 -3.71 7.95 14.03
N LYS A 251 -3.78 9.23 14.41
CA LYS A 251 -3.71 10.31 13.43
C LYS A 251 -2.37 10.31 12.68
N GLY A 252 -1.25 10.24 13.40
CA GLY A 252 0.07 10.13 12.77
C GLY A 252 0.20 8.91 11.88
N LEU A 253 -0.33 7.76 12.30
CA LEU A 253 -0.39 6.54 11.51
C LEU A 253 -1.20 6.73 10.22
N THR A 254 -2.37 7.39 10.31
CA THR A 254 -3.20 7.69 9.13
C THR A 254 -2.48 8.66 8.18
N ASP A 255 -1.83 9.68 8.71
CA ASP A 255 -1.11 10.68 7.92
C ASP A 255 0.04 10.03 7.13
N ILE A 256 0.87 9.18 7.76
CA ILE A 256 2.00 8.51 7.09
C ILE A 256 1.54 7.45 6.08
N LEU A 257 0.52 6.65 6.43
CA LEU A 257 -0.06 5.69 5.49
C LEU A 257 -0.71 6.40 4.30
N GLY A 258 -1.32 7.57 4.52
CA GLY A 258 -1.86 8.42 3.46
C GLY A 258 -0.79 8.92 2.48
N GLN A 259 0.40 9.29 2.97
CA GLN A 259 1.54 9.68 2.12
C GLN A 259 2.03 8.50 1.29
N ILE A 260 2.22 7.33 1.92
CA ILE A 260 2.72 6.13 1.23
C ILE A 260 1.71 5.61 0.20
N SER A 261 0.42 5.60 0.53
CA SER A 261 -0.63 5.17 -0.40
C SER A 261 -0.74 6.09 -1.62
N TYR A 262 -0.51 7.40 -1.45
CA TYR A 262 -0.38 8.33 -2.57
C TYR A 262 0.82 8.01 -3.46
N MET A 263 1.98 7.69 -2.87
CA MET A 263 3.17 7.30 -3.62
C MET A 263 2.94 6.04 -4.46
N LEU A 264 2.14 5.07 -3.96
CA LEU A 264 1.78 3.86 -4.71
C LEU A 264 1.01 4.18 -5.99
N VAL A 265 0.01 5.07 -5.92
CA VAL A 265 -0.77 5.47 -7.09
C VAL A 265 0.05 6.31 -8.06
N LYS A 266 0.87 7.22 -7.52
CA LYS A 266 1.76 8.10 -8.32
C LYS A 266 2.80 7.31 -9.10
N ASP A 267 3.27 6.19 -8.54
CA ASP A 267 4.23 5.28 -9.16
C ASP A 267 3.55 4.13 -9.93
N GLY A 268 2.25 4.22 -10.16
CA GLY A 268 1.51 3.23 -10.94
C GLY A 268 2.16 3.00 -12.30
N GLU A 269 2.22 1.75 -12.76
CA GLU A 269 2.85 1.37 -14.03
C GLU A 269 2.33 2.23 -15.19
N GLY A 270 3.22 3.02 -15.80
CA GLY A 270 2.87 3.95 -16.88
C GLY A 270 1.96 5.13 -16.48
N ALA A 271 1.76 5.36 -15.18
CA ALA A 271 0.93 6.46 -14.70
C ALA A 271 1.63 7.82 -14.86
N SER A 272 0.89 8.81 -15.26
CA SER A 272 1.32 10.21 -15.34
C SER A 272 0.53 11.13 -14.40
N LYS A 273 -0.63 10.67 -13.93
CA LYS A 273 -1.57 11.45 -13.13
C LYS A 273 -2.22 10.64 -12.02
N VAL A 274 -2.60 11.33 -10.95
CA VAL A 274 -3.39 10.81 -9.84
C VAL A 274 -4.75 11.51 -9.83
N MET A 275 -5.82 10.78 -10.06
CA MET A 275 -7.19 11.26 -9.87
C MET A 275 -7.54 11.22 -8.38
N HIS A 276 -7.95 12.34 -7.82
CA HIS A 276 -8.55 12.44 -6.49
C HIS A 276 -10.07 12.48 -6.64
N ILE A 277 -10.70 11.32 -6.53
CA ILE A 277 -12.13 11.14 -6.74
C ILE A 277 -12.83 11.24 -5.40
N THR A 278 -13.61 12.31 -5.18
CA THR A 278 -14.43 12.50 -4.00
C THR A 278 -15.90 12.35 -4.37
N VAL A 279 -16.57 11.38 -3.77
CA VAL A 279 -18.02 11.19 -3.88
C VAL A 279 -18.66 11.61 -2.58
N SER A 280 -19.67 12.48 -2.64
CA SER A 280 -20.41 12.97 -1.49
C SER A 280 -21.92 12.98 -1.75
N GLY A 281 -22.71 12.99 -0.68
CA GLY A 281 -24.16 13.05 -0.79
C GLY A 281 -24.80 11.79 -1.39
N ALA A 282 -24.12 10.65 -1.39
CA ALA A 282 -24.69 9.36 -1.80
C ALA A 282 -25.69 8.84 -0.76
N ALA A 283 -26.51 7.87 -1.12
CA ALA A 283 -27.49 7.27 -0.21
C ALA A 283 -26.83 6.57 1.00
N SER A 284 -25.61 6.05 0.80
CA SER A 284 -24.76 5.45 1.85
C SER A 284 -23.29 5.54 1.47
N ASP A 285 -22.38 5.30 2.43
CA ASP A 285 -20.92 5.20 2.17
C ASP A 285 -20.60 4.03 1.22
N GLU A 286 -21.40 2.94 1.26
CA GLU A 286 -21.24 1.82 0.34
C GLU A 286 -21.54 2.23 -1.11
N ASP A 287 -22.61 2.99 -1.34
CA ASP A 287 -22.93 3.53 -2.65
C ASP A 287 -21.88 4.54 -3.13
N ALA A 288 -21.40 5.42 -2.24
CA ALA A 288 -20.31 6.33 -2.53
C ALA A 288 -19.04 5.57 -2.96
N CYS A 289 -18.70 4.49 -2.25
CA CYS A 289 -17.58 3.61 -2.58
C CYS A 289 -17.75 2.95 -3.96
N ARG A 290 -18.93 2.39 -4.26
CA ARG A 290 -19.26 1.79 -5.57
C ARG A 290 -19.06 2.79 -6.72
N ILE A 291 -19.57 4.01 -6.53
CA ILE A 291 -19.43 5.10 -7.51
C ILE A 291 -17.95 5.45 -7.72
N ALA A 292 -17.23 5.76 -6.64
CA ALA A 292 -15.82 6.16 -6.71
C ALA A 292 -14.96 5.09 -7.40
N ARG A 293 -15.12 3.80 -7.01
CA ARG A 293 -14.41 2.68 -7.62
C ARG A 293 -14.79 2.50 -9.09
N THR A 294 -16.08 2.61 -9.45
CA THR A 294 -16.51 2.48 -10.85
C THR A 294 -15.93 3.56 -11.74
N VAL A 295 -15.82 4.78 -11.23
CA VAL A 295 -15.17 5.90 -11.95
C VAL A 295 -13.65 5.66 -12.03
N GLY A 296 -12.99 5.35 -10.91
CA GLY A 296 -11.55 5.12 -10.84
C GLY A 296 -11.05 3.90 -11.64
N HIS A 297 -11.90 2.88 -11.84
CA HIS A 297 -11.59 1.69 -12.65
C HIS A 297 -12.04 1.82 -14.11
N SER A 298 -12.72 2.91 -14.48
CA SER A 298 -13.19 3.10 -15.86
C SER A 298 -12.01 3.36 -16.81
N GLN A 299 -11.70 2.42 -17.68
CA GLN A 299 -10.66 2.60 -18.69
C GLN A 299 -10.90 3.85 -19.54
N LEU A 300 -12.16 4.17 -19.89
CA LEU A 300 -12.50 5.36 -20.64
C LEU A 300 -12.23 6.65 -19.85
N VAL A 301 -12.49 6.67 -18.55
CA VAL A 301 -12.17 7.83 -17.70
C VAL A 301 -10.64 7.96 -17.56
N LYS A 302 -9.94 6.87 -17.23
CA LYS A 302 -8.49 6.86 -17.04
C LYS A 302 -7.74 7.31 -18.32
N THR A 303 -8.15 6.85 -19.49
CA THR A 303 -7.55 7.24 -20.77
C THR A 303 -7.89 8.69 -21.17
N ALA A 304 -9.08 9.22 -20.81
CA ALA A 304 -9.39 10.63 -21.00
C ALA A 304 -8.47 11.52 -20.15
N ILE A 305 -8.28 11.18 -18.89
CA ILE A 305 -7.38 11.92 -17.97
C ILE A 305 -5.93 11.86 -18.48
N TYR A 306 -5.46 10.70 -18.94
CA TYR A 306 -4.15 10.57 -19.58
C TYR A 306 -3.99 11.51 -20.78
N GLY A 307 -5.00 11.52 -21.67
CA GLY A 307 -5.03 12.35 -22.87
C GLY A 307 -5.36 13.82 -22.63
N GLN A 308 -5.51 14.25 -21.36
CA GLN A 308 -5.91 15.63 -20.99
C GLN A 308 -7.24 16.05 -21.62
N ASP A 309 -8.13 15.07 -21.88
CA ASP A 309 -9.48 15.27 -22.39
C ASP A 309 -10.45 15.48 -21.21
N ALA A 310 -11.05 16.65 -21.12
CA ALA A 310 -12.01 17.03 -20.09
C ALA A 310 -13.37 16.31 -20.24
N ASN A 311 -13.34 15.01 -20.46
CA ASN A 311 -14.49 14.18 -20.82
C ASN A 311 -15.39 13.85 -19.62
N TRP A 312 -16.10 14.86 -19.14
CA TRP A 312 -17.08 14.68 -18.07
C TRP A 312 -18.17 13.65 -18.41
N GLY A 313 -18.50 13.46 -19.69
CA GLY A 313 -19.48 12.48 -20.16
C GLY A 313 -19.09 11.04 -19.80
N ARG A 314 -17.78 10.69 -19.87
CA ARG A 314 -17.28 9.38 -19.44
C ARG A 314 -17.41 9.18 -17.93
N ILE A 315 -17.26 10.27 -17.16
CA ILE A 315 -17.41 10.21 -15.70
C ILE A 315 -18.86 9.95 -15.32
N VAL A 316 -19.83 10.71 -15.85
CA VAL A 316 -21.25 10.49 -15.56
C VAL A 316 -21.75 9.13 -16.07
N ALA A 317 -21.23 8.65 -17.21
CA ALA A 317 -21.52 7.29 -17.69
C ALA A 317 -21.02 6.22 -16.71
N ALA A 318 -19.84 6.42 -16.11
CA ALA A 318 -19.33 5.53 -15.08
C ALA A 318 -20.17 5.59 -13.80
N VAL A 319 -20.60 6.77 -13.34
CA VAL A 319 -21.53 6.94 -12.23
C VAL A 319 -22.82 6.16 -12.47
N GLY A 320 -23.42 6.32 -13.68
CA GLY A 320 -24.69 5.68 -14.02
C GLY A 320 -24.66 4.14 -14.05
N ARG A 321 -23.48 3.52 -14.32
CA ARG A 321 -23.31 2.06 -14.33
C ARG A 321 -22.77 1.48 -13.01
N SER A 322 -22.62 2.29 -11.96
CA SER A 322 -22.00 1.87 -10.69
C SER A 322 -22.79 0.82 -9.89
N GLY A 323 -24.07 0.65 -10.18
CA GLY A 323 -24.98 -0.18 -9.39
C GLY A 323 -25.41 0.45 -8.07
N ALA A 324 -24.98 1.68 -7.79
CA ALA A 324 -25.46 2.47 -6.67
C ALA A 324 -26.80 3.14 -6.99
N GLN A 325 -27.48 3.66 -5.98
CA GLN A 325 -28.66 4.50 -6.20
C GLN A 325 -28.22 5.82 -6.82
N VAL A 326 -28.80 6.17 -7.99
CA VAL A 326 -28.47 7.39 -8.72
C VAL A 326 -29.77 8.07 -9.18
N ASP A 327 -29.90 9.36 -8.90
CA ASP A 327 -30.89 10.24 -9.52
C ASP A 327 -30.15 11.26 -10.39
N PRO A 328 -30.15 11.11 -11.72
CA PRO A 328 -29.40 12.01 -12.62
C PRO A 328 -29.75 13.49 -12.46
N SER A 329 -30.98 13.82 -12.01
CA SER A 329 -31.43 15.20 -11.81
C SER A 329 -30.82 15.86 -10.57
N ARG A 330 -30.12 15.12 -9.71
CA ARG A 330 -29.47 15.60 -8.49
C ARG A 330 -27.95 15.57 -8.55
N VAL A 331 -27.40 14.89 -9.57
CA VAL A 331 -25.95 14.74 -9.70
C VAL A 331 -25.31 16.07 -10.09
N ARG A 332 -24.24 16.40 -9.39
CA ARG A 332 -23.35 17.52 -9.71
C ARG A 332 -21.93 17.00 -9.87
N LEU A 333 -21.24 17.36 -10.96
CA LEU A 333 -19.86 17.00 -11.24
C LEU A 333 -18.99 18.23 -11.40
N VAL A 334 -17.88 18.25 -10.65
CA VAL A 334 -16.83 19.27 -10.72
C VAL A 334 -15.52 18.58 -11.11
N LEU A 335 -14.87 19.05 -12.16
CA LEU A 335 -13.57 18.57 -12.63
C LEU A 335 -12.54 19.70 -12.50
N CYS A 336 -11.48 19.49 -11.77
CA CYS A 336 -10.44 20.51 -11.50
C CYS A 336 -11.02 21.85 -11.00
N GLY A 337 -12.04 21.81 -10.13
CA GLY A 337 -12.71 22.99 -9.60
C GLY A 337 -13.73 23.65 -10.55
N ILE A 338 -13.88 23.13 -11.77
CA ILE A 338 -14.84 23.65 -12.77
C ILE A 338 -16.04 22.73 -12.85
N GLU A 339 -17.22 23.28 -12.60
CA GLU A 339 -18.47 22.52 -12.69
C GLU A 339 -18.81 22.22 -14.15
N ARG A 340 -19.06 20.93 -14.46
CA ARG A 340 -19.31 20.46 -15.83
C ARG A 340 -20.68 19.83 -16.04
N PHE A 341 -21.32 19.38 -14.94
CA PHE A 341 -22.63 18.75 -15.00
C PHE A 341 -23.42 19.08 -13.74
N ARG A 342 -24.70 19.44 -13.90
CA ARG A 342 -25.62 19.73 -12.80
C ARG A 342 -27.05 19.42 -13.25
N ASP A 343 -27.86 18.86 -12.35
CA ASP A 343 -29.31 18.68 -12.53
C ASP A 343 -29.70 17.96 -13.84
N GLY A 344 -28.95 16.93 -14.20
CA GLY A 344 -29.17 16.13 -15.40
C GLY A 344 -28.68 16.76 -16.71
N GLN A 345 -28.00 17.91 -16.67
CA GLN A 345 -27.61 18.68 -17.86
C GLN A 345 -26.14 19.14 -17.78
N PRO A 346 -25.49 19.31 -18.95
CA PRO A 346 -24.19 19.97 -18.98
C PRO A 346 -24.31 21.43 -18.55
N VAL A 347 -23.33 21.88 -17.77
CA VAL A 347 -23.19 23.31 -17.43
C VAL A 347 -22.57 24.02 -18.63
N ASN A 348 -23.30 24.97 -19.21
CA ASN A 348 -22.88 25.75 -20.35
C ASN A 348 -21.69 26.66 -19.99
N GLY A 349 -20.79 26.83 -20.95
CA GLY A 349 -19.60 27.68 -20.87
C GLY A 349 -18.43 27.03 -21.61
N ASP A 350 -17.74 27.81 -22.45
CA ASP A 350 -16.51 27.36 -23.10
C ASP A 350 -15.36 27.35 -22.07
N LYS A 351 -15.19 26.22 -21.40
CA LYS A 351 -14.16 25.97 -20.40
C LYS A 351 -13.18 24.88 -20.82
N GLU A 352 -13.26 24.40 -22.05
CA GLU A 352 -12.43 23.28 -22.51
C GLU A 352 -10.94 23.63 -22.51
N ALA A 353 -10.58 24.82 -23.01
CA ALA A 353 -9.19 25.27 -23.02
C ALA A 353 -8.61 25.41 -21.58
N GLU A 354 -9.41 25.99 -20.67
CA GLU A 354 -9.03 26.12 -19.26
C GLU A 354 -8.85 24.75 -18.60
N LEU A 355 -9.78 23.82 -18.82
CA LEU A 355 -9.71 22.45 -18.30
C LEU A 355 -8.54 21.66 -18.88
N SER A 356 -8.27 21.77 -20.19
CA SER A 356 -7.12 21.12 -20.81
C SER A 356 -5.80 21.58 -20.18
N GLU A 357 -5.71 22.85 -19.80
CA GLU A 357 -4.53 23.38 -19.11
C GLU A 357 -4.42 22.84 -17.69
N LEU A 358 -5.53 22.80 -16.91
CA LEU A 358 -5.57 22.24 -15.56
C LEU A 358 -5.28 20.74 -15.55
N LEU A 359 -5.71 20.00 -16.57
CA LEU A 359 -5.46 18.57 -16.71
C LEU A 359 -3.99 18.23 -17.03
N LYS A 360 -3.11 19.20 -17.25
CA LYS A 360 -1.65 18.96 -17.31
C LYS A 360 -1.02 18.70 -15.95
N ALA A 361 -1.70 19.05 -14.86
CA ALA A 361 -1.22 18.76 -13.51
C ALA A 361 -1.12 17.25 -13.25
N THR A 362 -0.28 16.87 -12.27
CA THR A 362 -0.19 15.48 -11.80
C THR A 362 -1.43 15.08 -11.01
N ASP A 363 -1.94 15.97 -10.19
CA ASP A 363 -3.07 15.72 -9.30
C ASP A 363 -4.36 16.30 -9.89
N ILE A 364 -5.34 15.44 -10.15
CA ILE A 364 -6.58 15.77 -10.85
C ILE A 364 -7.78 15.59 -9.89
N PRO A 365 -8.33 16.66 -9.33
CA PRO A 365 -9.55 16.60 -8.51
C PRO A 365 -10.78 16.28 -9.37
N VAL A 366 -11.56 15.29 -8.92
CA VAL A 366 -12.85 14.87 -9.49
C VAL A 366 -13.87 14.81 -8.37
N GLU A 367 -14.80 15.76 -8.30
CA GLU A 367 -15.81 15.83 -7.25
C GLU A 367 -17.18 15.46 -7.80
N ILE A 368 -17.85 14.50 -7.18
CA ILE A 368 -19.15 13.97 -7.59
C ILE A 368 -20.09 14.08 -6.39
N HIS A 369 -21.10 14.94 -6.52
CA HIS A 369 -22.12 15.10 -5.49
C HIS A 369 -23.44 14.46 -5.96
N MET A 370 -23.99 13.55 -5.15
CA MET A 370 -25.13 12.71 -5.53
C MET A 370 -26.48 13.28 -5.10
N GLY A 371 -26.54 14.12 -4.04
CA GLY A 371 -27.76 14.78 -3.55
C GLY A 371 -28.83 13.85 -2.99
N LEU A 372 -28.46 12.66 -2.49
CA LEU A 372 -29.40 11.62 -2.02
C LEU A 372 -29.32 11.39 -0.50
N GLY A 373 -28.19 11.70 0.16
CA GLY A 373 -27.96 11.46 1.58
C GLY A 373 -26.63 12.06 2.03
N ASP A 374 -26.01 11.45 3.05
CA ASP A 374 -24.76 11.91 3.65
C ASP A 374 -23.57 10.98 3.33
N GLY A 375 -23.78 9.92 2.53
CA GLY A 375 -22.75 8.95 2.20
C GLY A 375 -21.57 9.61 1.46
N CYS A 376 -20.34 9.26 1.87
CA CYS A 376 -19.13 9.83 1.29
C CYS A 376 -18.01 8.79 1.13
N TYR A 377 -17.16 9.00 0.11
CA TYR A 377 -15.97 8.16 -0.13
C TYR A 377 -14.95 8.91 -0.97
N ASP A 378 -13.68 8.75 -0.60
CA ASP A 378 -12.56 9.26 -1.37
C ASP A 378 -11.76 8.09 -1.96
N LEU A 379 -11.35 8.22 -3.23
CA LEU A 379 -10.50 7.26 -3.92
C LEU A 379 -9.39 7.99 -4.68
N ARG A 380 -8.16 7.52 -4.57
CA ARG A 380 -7.07 7.92 -5.46
C ARG A 380 -6.89 6.85 -6.53
N ALA A 381 -6.90 7.26 -7.81
CA ALA A 381 -6.68 6.32 -8.91
C ALA A 381 -5.70 6.90 -9.93
N SER A 382 -4.85 6.05 -10.52
CA SER A 382 -3.98 6.47 -11.62
C SER A 382 -4.76 6.68 -12.92
N ASP A 383 -4.21 7.44 -13.84
CA ASP A 383 -4.61 7.40 -15.25
C ASP A 383 -4.18 6.09 -15.93
N LEU A 384 -4.43 5.95 -17.24
CA LEU A 384 -4.05 4.78 -18.05
C LEU A 384 -3.46 5.25 -19.38
N GLY A 385 -2.16 5.04 -19.54
CA GLY A 385 -1.42 5.37 -20.74
C GLY A 385 -0.91 4.16 -21.53
N HIS A 386 -0.24 4.41 -22.64
CA HIS A 386 0.32 3.38 -23.51
C HIS A 386 1.41 2.54 -22.81
N GLU A 387 2.15 3.14 -21.90
CA GLU A 387 3.25 2.48 -21.20
C GLU A 387 2.76 1.35 -20.30
N TYR A 388 1.56 1.47 -19.70
CA TYR A 388 0.94 0.37 -18.95
C TYR A 388 0.83 -0.91 -19.80
N VAL A 389 0.34 -0.77 -21.03
CA VAL A 389 0.20 -1.92 -21.95
C VAL A 389 1.57 -2.49 -22.32
N SER A 390 2.54 -1.62 -22.65
CA SER A 390 3.89 -2.05 -23.02
C SER A 390 4.59 -2.82 -21.89
N LEU A 391 4.53 -2.29 -20.66
CA LEU A 391 5.14 -2.94 -19.50
C LEU A 391 4.50 -4.31 -19.21
N ASN A 392 3.16 -4.38 -19.24
CA ASN A 392 2.45 -5.62 -18.88
C ASN A 392 2.40 -6.67 -20.00
N ALA A 393 2.62 -6.28 -21.26
CA ALA A 393 2.77 -7.24 -22.36
C ALA A 393 4.11 -8.02 -22.30
N ASP A 394 5.17 -7.39 -21.76
CA ASP A 394 6.51 -7.94 -21.70
C ASP A 394 6.88 -8.52 -20.32
N TYR A 395 6.12 -8.19 -19.26
CA TYR A 395 6.39 -8.64 -17.90
C TYR A 395 5.60 -9.88 -17.54
N ARG A 396 6.32 -10.92 -17.07
CA ARG A 396 5.72 -12.12 -16.49
C ARG A 396 5.52 -11.91 -14.98
N SER A 397 4.27 -11.88 -14.56
CA SER A 397 3.87 -11.81 -13.16
C SER A 397 3.55 -13.17 -12.56
#